data_46e6a801c105ba0af266733cd7eee97d
#
_entry.id   46e6a801c105ba0af266733cd7eee97d
#
_cell.length_a   1.000
_cell.length_b   1.000
_cell.length_c   1.000
_cell.angle_alpha   90.00
_cell.angle_beta   90.00
_cell.angle_gamma   90.00
#
_symmetry.space_group_name_H-M   'P 1'
#
loop_
_entity.id
_entity.type
_entity.pdbx_description
1 polymer ?
#
loop_
_entity_poly.entity_id
_entity_poly.type
_entity_poly.pdbx_seq_one_letter_code
_entity_poly.pdbx_strand_id
1 'polypeptide(L)'
;ELMPMGEAEEIEDKRFISNEEIMNRLPDLIPLINEKSSGPAKYYKLPNSKGSLGFISPMSNHFCKNCNRIRLTADGKLKPCLHSNFEIDLKPAKTKEEIKNIFKKSILLKPERHYLKEGSESSIRGMNQIGG
;
A
#
# COMPACT_ATOMS: atom_id res chain seq x y z
N GLU A 1 6.40 -3.44 7.16
CA GLU A 1 6.60 -2.25 8.01
C GLU A 1 5.25 -1.73 8.48
N LEU A 2 5.18 -1.31 9.74
CA LEU A 2 4.01 -0.64 10.29
C LEU A 2 3.81 0.72 9.59
N MET A 3 2.57 1.00 9.21
CA MET A 3 2.19 2.30 8.63
C MET A 3 1.37 3.08 9.67
N PRO A 4 1.57 4.41 9.80
CA PRO A 4 0.80 5.26 10.72
C PRO A 4 -0.60 5.48 10.15
N MET A 5 -1.50 4.54 10.39
CA MET A 5 -2.88 4.55 9.90
C MET A 5 -3.83 4.00 10.95
N GLY A 6 -4.92 4.73 11.18
CA GLY A 6 -5.90 4.36 12.20
C GLY A 6 -5.24 4.20 13.57
N GLU A 7 -5.56 3.14 14.30
CA GLU A 7 -5.01 2.89 15.64
C GLU A 7 -3.47 2.78 15.68
N ALA A 8 -2.83 2.48 14.54
CA ALA A 8 -1.38 2.38 14.47
C ALA A 8 -0.67 3.75 14.47
N GLU A 9 -1.39 4.85 14.21
CA GLU A 9 -0.85 6.21 14.21
C GLU A 9 -0.30 6.61 15.59
N GLU A 10 -0.97 6.18 16.66
CA GLU A 10 -0.58 6.49 18.05
C GLU A 10 0.64 5.69 18.53
N ILE A 11 0.97 4.59 17.87
CA ILE A 11 2.00 3.64 18.34
C ILE A 11 3.24 3.57 17.45
N GLU A 12 3.24 4.21 16.28
CA GLU A 12 4.28 4.10 15.26
C GLU A 12 5.68 4.40 15.81
N ASP A 13 5.86 5.55 16.42
CA ASP A 13 7.17 6.03 16.90
C ASP A 13 7.86 5.09 17.89
N LYS A 14 7.07 4.29 18.61
CA LYS A 14 7.58 3.39 19.67
C LYS A 14 7.81 1.95 19.19
N ARG A 15 7.23 1.57 18.06
CA ARG A 15 7.19 0.16 17.60
C ARG A 15 7.58 -0.02 16.14
N PHE A 16 7.97 1.05 15.46
CA PHE A 16 8.44 0.95 14.11
C PHE A 16 9.79 0.25 14.03
N ILE A 17 9.89 -0.75 13.17
CA ILE A 17 11.14 -1.37 12.75
C ILE A 17 11.16 -1.44 11.23
N SER A 18 12.25 -1.00 10.60
CA SER A 18 12.40 -1.09 9.16
C SER A 18 12.67 -2.52 8.71
N ASN A 19 12.26 -2.84 7.49
CA ASN A 19 12.62 -4.13 6.90
C ASN A 19 14.14 -4.31 6.72
N GLU A 20 14.86 -3.21 6.50
CA GLU A 20 16.33 -3.23 6.42
C GLU A 20 16.94 -3.69 7.75
N GLU A 21 16.44 -3.18 8.87
CA GLU A 21 16.91 -3.60 10.19
C GLU A 21 16.60 -5.09 10.45
N ILE A 22 15.42 -5.58 10.04
CA ILE A 22 15.07 -7.00 10.13
C ILE A 22 16.00 -7.85 9.26
N MET A 23 16.26 -7.42 8.02
CA MET A 23 17.16 -8.15 7.11
C MET A 23 18.59 -8.19 7.63
N ASN A 24 19.08 -7.11 8.26
CA ASN A 24 20.41 -7.07 8.88
C ASN A 24 20.56 -8.06 10.04
N ARG A 25 19.45 -8.42 10.69
CA ARG A 25 19.43 -9.49 11.72
C ARG A 25 19.37 -10.90 11.14
N LEU A 26 19.19 -11.02 9.82
CA LEU A 26 19.10 -12.28 9.08
C LEU A 26 20.09 -12.29 7.91
N PRO A 27 21.40 -12.34 8.17
CA PRO A 27 22.43 -12.14 7.16
C PRO A 27 22.43 -13.22 6.06
N ASP A 28 21.84 -14.38 6.32
CA ASP A 28 21.78 -15.51 5.38
C ASP A 28 20.57 -15.43 4.41
N LEU A 29 19.84 -14.33 4.37
CA LEU A 29 18.71 -14.16 3.46
C LEU A 29 19.17 -14.13 2.00
N ILE A 30 18.62 -15.00 1.18
CA ILE A 30 18.87 -15.10 -0.25
C ILE A 30 17.69 -14.51 -1.00
N PRO A 31 17.88 -13.45 -1.87
CA PRO A 31 16.78 -12.88 -2.63
C PRO A 31 16.24 -13.84 -3.68
N LEU A 32 14.91 -13.91 -3.81
CA LEU A 32 14.20 -14.68 -4.84
C LEU A 32 13.82 -13.75 -6.01
N ILE A 33 14.67 -13.71 -7.04
CA ILE A 33 14.57 -12.73 -8.15
C ILE A 33 13.44 -13.08 -9.13
N ASN A 34 13.02 -14.34 -9.22
CA ASN A 34 12.09 -14.83 -10.25
C ASN A 34 10.66 -15.14 -9.75
N GLU A 35 10.33 -14.85 -8.53
CA GLU A 35 8.92 -14.96 -8.11
C GLU A 35 8.11 -13.82 -8.71
N LYS A 36 7.32 -14.13 -9.73
CA LYS A 36 6.33 -13.23 -10.34
C LYS A 36 5.24 -12.93 -9.31
N SER A 37 5.52 -12.03 -8.40
CA SER A 37 4.53 -11.49 -7.49
C SER A 37 3.86 -10.29 -8.14
N SER A 38 2.55 -10.30 -8.21
CA SER A 38 1.76 -9.10 -8.59
C SER A 38 1.71 -8.06 -7.46
N GLY A 39 2.32 -8.36 -6.31
CA GLY A 39 2.31 -7.54 -5.10
C GLY A 39 3.58 -6.70 -4.89
N PRO A 40 3.58 -5.82 -3.88
CA PRO A 40 4.72 -4.98 -3.53
C PRO A 40 5.80 -5.71 -2.73
N ALA A 41 5.60 -6.97 -2.38
CA ALA A 41 6.53 -7.75 -1.59
C ALA A 41 7.77 -8.13 -2.40
N LYS A 42 8.95 -7.97 -1.79
CA LYS A 42 10.21 -8.55 -2.23
C LYS A 42 10.44 -9.84 -1.44
N TYR A 43 10.66 -10.95 -2.13
CA TYR A 43 10.76 -12.27 -1.51
C TYR A 43 12.19 -12.69 -1.30
N TYR A 44 12.43 -13.36 -0.18
CA TYR A 44 13.71 -13.91 0.25
C TYR A 44 13.50 -15.31 0.84
N LYS A 45 14.58 -16.06 0.92
CA LYS A 45 14.59 -17.41 1.49
C LYS A 45 15.81 -17.58 2.41
N LEU A 46 15.61 -18.25 3.52
CA LEU A 46 16.72 -18.74 4.34
C LEU A 46 17.25 -20.05 3.76
N PRO A 47 18.56 -20.34 3.88
CA PRO A 47 19.12 -21.65 3.50
C PRO A 47 18.33 -22.79 4.16
N ASN A 48 18.08 -23.85 3.38
CA ASN A 48 17.36 -25.03 3.83
C ASN A 48 15.92 -24.83 4.33
N SER A 49 15.34 -23.62 4.23
CA SER A 49 13.94 -23.36 4.56
C SER A 49 13.01 -23.88 3.46
N LYS A 50 11.81 -24.37 3.84
CA LYS A 50 10.76 -24.74 2.88
C LYS A 50 9.94 -23.53 2.40
N GLY A 51 9.85 -22.50 3.23
CA GLY A 51 9.07 -21.29 2.95
C GLY A 51 9.92 -20.11 2.46
N SER A 52 9.25 -19.04 2.06
CA SER A 52 9.85 -17.75 1.72
C SER A 52 9.37 -16.64 2.66
N LEU A 53 10.16 -15.59 2.80
CA LEU A 53 9.84 -14.37 3.54
C LEU A 53 9.57 -13.25 2.55
N GLY A 54 8.40 -12.59 2.67
CA GLY A 54 8.06 -11.43 1.86
C GLY A 54 8.14 -10.15 2.68
N PHE A 55 8.93 -9.18 2.21
CA PHE A 55 9.06 -7.88 2.84
C PHE A 55 8.34 -6.80 2.03
N ILE A 56 7.48 -6.04 2.69
CA ILE A 56 6.79 -4.88 2.14
C ILE A 56 7.28 -3.65 2.89
N SER A 57 7.89 -2.69 2.17
CA SER A 57 8.55 -1.50 2.74
C SER A 57 7.85 -0.21 2.30
N PRO A 58 6.63 0.06 2.79
CA PRO A 58 5.91 1.27 2.42
C PRO A 58 6.53 2.54 2.99
N MET A 59 7.22 2.43 4.13
CA MET A 59 7.76 3.58 4.87
C MET A 59 9.23 3.84 4.57
N SER A 60 10.09 2.81 4.54
CA SER A 60 11.53 2.98 4.32
C SER A 60 11.92 2.99 2.85
N ASN A 61 11.22 2.24 2.01
CA ASN A 61 11.54 2.11 0.58
C ASN A 61 10.25 2.10 -0.26
N HIS A 62 9.74 3.30 -0.55
CA HIS A 62 8.48 3.50 -1.25
C HIS A 62 8.44 2.79 -2.61
N PHE A 63 7.40 1.99 -2.83
CA PHE A 63 7.10 1.36 -4.12
C PHE A 63 6.02 2.10 -4.91
N CYS A 64 5.72 3.36 -4.56
CA CYS A 64 4.63 4.16 -5.13
C CYS A 64 4.72 4.30 -6.65
N LYS A 65 5.91 4.47 -7.21
CA LYS A 65 6.13 4.57 -8.67
C LYS A 65 5.65 3.34 -9.44
N ASN A 66 5.69 2.16 -8.80
CA ASN A 66 5.27 0.89 -9.38
C ASN A 66 3.90 0.44 -8.87
N CYS A 67 3.19 1.29 -8.12
CA CYS A 67 1.92 0.94 -7.53
C CYS A 67 0.79 1.03 -8.56
N ASN A 68 0.27 -0.13 -8.96
CA ASN A 68 -0.86 -0.29 -9.88
C ASN A 68 -2.21 -0.45 -9.17
N ARG A 69 -2.31 -0.13 -7.87
CA ARG A 69 -3.50 -0.38 -7.06
C ARG A 69 -4.40 0.82 -7.00
N ILE A 70 -5.70 0.56 -7.08
CA ILE A 70 -6.80 1.44 -6.70
C ILE A 70 -7.75 0.62 -5.83
N ARG A 71 -8.58 1.26 -5.04
CA ARG A 71 -9.51 0.60 -4.13
C ARG A 71 -10.93 1.05 -4.37
N LEU A 72 -11.86 0.11 -4.23
CA LEU A 72 -13.29 0.38 -4.18
C LEU A 72 -13.75 0.19 -2.74
N THR A 73 -14.32 1.24 -2.16
CA THR A 73 -14.85 1.20 -0.81
C THR A 73 -16.24 0.55 -0.77
N ALA A 74 -16.65 0.03 0.38
CA ALA A 74 -17.95 -0.62 0.55
C ALA A 74 -19.14 0.33 0.29
N ASP A 75 -18.93 1.63 0.49
CA ASP A 75 -19.92 2.67 0.21
C ASP A 75 -19.91 3.19 -1.23
N GLY A 76 -19.13 2.53 -2.13
CA GLY A 76 -19.16 2.78 -3.58
C GLY A 76 -18.32 3.95 -4.04
N LYS A 77 -17.23 4.25 -3.33
CA LYS A 77 -16.26 5.26 -3.74
C LYS A 77 -14.96 4.66 -4.24
N LEU A 78 -14.37 5.26 -5.24
CA LEU A 78 -13.08 4.87 -5.81
C LEU A 78 -11.97 5.69 -5.15
N LYS A 79 -11.02 5.00 -4.51
CA LYS A 79 -9.89 5.57 -3.78
C LYS A 79 -8.59 5.24 -4.53
N PRO A 80 -7.91 6.24 -5.13
CA PRO A 80 -6.72 5.99 -5.96
C PRO A 80 -5.48 5.61 -5.17
N CYS A 81 -5.39 6.06 -3.92
CA CYS A 81 -4.28 5.75 -3.02
C CYS A 81 -4.80 5.37 -1.64
N LEU A 82 -4.19 4.38 -1.01
CA LEU A 82 -4.53 3.93 0.35
C LEU A 82 -4.45 5.08 1.37
N HIS A 83 -3.41 5.89 1.26
CA HIS A 83 -3.09 6.96 2.21
C HIS A 83 -3.77 8.30 1.91
N SER A 84 -4.41 8.45 0.75
CA SER A 84 -5.09 9.68 0.38
C SER A 84 -6.51 9.74 0.94
N ASN A 85 -6.95 10.91 1.36
CA ASN A 85 -8.37 11.18 1.70
C ASN A 85 -9.22 11.45 0.45
N PHE A 86 -8.59 11.59 -0.72
CA PHE A 86 -9.29 11.82 -1.97
C PHE A 86 -10.04 10.56 -2.42
N GLU A 87 -11.33 10.71 -2.69
CA GLU A 87 -12.23 9.66 -3.15
C GLU A 87 -13.17 10.20 -4.24
N ILE A 88 -13.57 9.34 -5.18
CA ILE A 88 -14.53 9.67 -6.23
C ILE A 88 -15.74 8.76 -6.07
N ASP A 89 -16.94 9.34 -5.93
CA ASP A 89 -18.18 8.60 -5.82
C ASP A 89 -18.55 7.97 -7.19
N LEU A 90 -18.83 6.66 -7.20
CA LEU A 90 -19.28 5.92 -8.37
C LEU A 90 -20.82 5.89 -8.49
N LYS A 91 -21.56 6.16 -7.43
CA LYS A 91 -23.03 6.06 -7.41
C LYS A 91 -23.76 6.96 -8.43
N PRO A 92 -23.26 8.16 -8.75
CA PRO A 92 -23.89 9.00 -9.78
C PRO A 92 -23.82 8.41 -11.19
N ALA A 93 -22.84 7.54 -11.47
CA ALA A 93 -22.67 6.96 -12.80
C ALA A 93 -23.83 5.98 -13.13
N LYS A 94 -24.48 6.21 -14.26
CA LYS A 94 -25.59 5.41 -14.74
C LYS A 94 -25.20 4.48 -15.88
N THR A 95 -24.10 4.76 -16.56
CA THR A 95 -23.63 4.02 -17.72
C THR A 95 -22.25 3.43 -17.53
N LYS A 96 -21.93 2.39 -18.27
CA LYS A 96 -20.60 1.77 -18.28
C LYS A 96 -19.51 2.77 -18.70
N GLU A 97 -19.83 3.69 -19.61
CA GLU A 97 -18.85 4.68 -20.08
C GLU A 97 -18.57 5.74 -19.01
N GLU A 98 -19.56 6.18 -18.25
CA GLU A 98 -19.37 7.07 -17.10
C GLU A 98 -18.48 6.42 -16.04
N ILE A 99 -18.74 5.15 -15.70
CA ILE A 99 -17.90 4.40 -14.76
C ILE A 99 -16.45 4.35 -15.27
N LYS A 100 -16.24 4.00 -16.53
CA LYS A 100 -14.91 3.95 -17.15
C LYS A 100 -14.19 5.30 -17.09
N ASN A 101 -14.91 6.40 -17.31
CA ASN A 101 -14.35 7.75 -17.23
C ASN A 101 -13.94 8.12 -15.77
N ILE A 102 -14.72 7.69 -14.78
CA ILE A 102 -14.36 7.86 -13.36
C ILE A 102 -13.08 7.07 -13.04
N PHE A 103 -12.95 5.83 -13.51
CA PHE A 103 -11.73 5.04 -13.33
C PHE A 103 -10.50 5.73 -13.95
N LYS A 104 -10.62 6.19 -15.21
CA LYS A 104 -9.55 6.95 -15.88
C LYS A 104 -9.16 8.19 -15.08
N LYS A 105 -10.15 8.97 -14.63
CA LYS A 105 -9.94 10.15 -13.80
C LYS A 105 -9.23 9.80 -12.50
N SER A 106 -9.65 8.72 -11.84
CA SER A 106 -9.03 8.26 -10.60
C SER A 106 -7.55 7.91 -10.77
N ILE A 107 -7.21 7.24 -11.89
CA ILE A 107 -5.82 6.89 -12.20
C ILE A 107 -4.97 8.15 -12.43
N LEU A 108 -5.50 9.13 -13.19
CA LEU A 108 -4.80 10.38 -13.48
C LEU A 108 -4.58 11.24 -12.22
N LEU A 109 -5.49 11.16 -11.25
CA LEU A 109 -5.43 11.92 -10.00
C LEU A 109 -4.71 11.15 -8.89
N LYS A 110 -4.18 9.96 -9.19
CA LYS A 110 -3.40 9.21 -8.22
C LYS A 110 -2.12 9.96 -7.88
N PRO A 111 -1.82 10.20 -6.59
CA PRO A 111 -0.60 10.88 -6.21
C PRO A 111 0.63 10.05 -6.62
N GLU A 112 1.72 10.74 -6.97
CA GLU A 112 2.98 10.09 -7.34
C GLU A 112 3.53 9.25 -6.19
N ARG A 113 3.37 9.72 -4.96
CA ARG A 113 3.73 9.01 -3.72
C ARG A 113 2.83 9.43 -2.57
N HIS A 114 2.85 8.70 -1.47
CA HIS A 114 2.30 9.17 -0.21
C HIS A 114 3.32 10.04 0.54
N TYR A 115 2.82 10.92 1.40
CA TYR A 115 3.61 11.90 2.14
C TYR A 115 3.50 11.70 3.66
N LEU A 116 3.25 10.48 4.14
CA LEU A 116 3.02 10.18 5.56
C LEU A 116 4.16 10.64 6.47
N LYS A 117 5.43 10.49 6.04
CA LYS A 117 6.59 10.96 6.79
C LYS A 117 6.73 12.48 6.83
N GLU A 118 6.05 13.18 5.94
CA GLU A 118 6.12 14.64 5.79
C GLU A 118 4.94 15.33 6.48
N GLY A 119 4.23 14.62 7.38
CA GLY A 119 3.11 15.15 8.16
C GLY A 119 1.81 15.31 7.37
N SER A 120 1.69 14.65 6.21
CA SER A 120 0.39 14.58 5.55
C SER A 120 -0.57 13.74 6.40
N GLU A 121 -1.82 14.20 6.46
CA GLU A 121 -2.88 13.43 7.14
C GLU A 121 -2.99 12.02 6.54
N SER A 122 -2.98 11.03 7.42
CA SER A 122 -3.32 9.66 7.07
C SER A 122 -4.79 9.57 6.63
N SER A 123 -5.15 8.46 5.99
CA SER A 123 -6.55 8.26 5.59
C SER A 123 -7.47 8.32 6.81
N ILE A 124 -8.52 9.15 6.74
CA ILE A 124 -9.56 9.25 7.77
C ILE A 124 -10.29 7.92 7.96
N ARG A 125 -10.30 7.07 6.94
CA ARG A 125 -10.94 5.75 7.01
C ARG A 125 -10.06 4.75 7.73
N GLY A 126 -10.65 3.99 8.63
CA GLY A 126 -10.04 2.78 9.17
C GLY A 126 -9.81 1.72 8.08
N MET A 127 -8.85 0.82 8.28
CA MET A 127 -8.51 -0.22 7.30
C MET A 127 -9.69 -1.12 6.92
N ASN A 128 -10.62 -1.36 7.85
CA ASN A 128 -11.85 -2.13 7.63
C ASN A 128 -12.88 -1.43 6.71
N GLN A 129 -12.72 -0.14 6.45
CA GLN A 129 -13.62 0.66 5.63
C GLN A 129 -13.10 0.90 4.21
N ILE A 130 -11.81 0.63 3.97
CA ILE A 130 -11.14 0.96 2.71
C ILE A 130 -11.34 -0.12 1.64
N GLY A 131 -11.66 -1.34 2.04
CA GLY A 131 -11.76 -2.48 1.13
C GLY A 131 -10.38 -2.95 0.62
N GLY A 132 -10.28 -4.17 0.14
CA GLY A 132 -9.05 -4.76 -0.41
C GLY A 132 -8.89 -6.19 -0.05
#